data_bd7d784949474ef339cb9fd0d68f462a
#
_entry.id   bd7d784949474ef339cb9fd0d68f462a
#
_cell.length_a   1.000
_cell.length_b   1.000
_cell.length_c   1.000
_cell.angle_alpha   90.00
_cell.angle_beta   90.00
_cell.angle_gamma   90.00
#
_symmetry.space_group_name_H-M   'P 1'
#
loop_
_entity.id
_entity.type
_entity.pdbx_description
1 polymer ?
#
loop_
_entity_poly.entity_id
_entity_poly.type
_entity_poly.pdbx_seq_one_letter_code
_entity_poly.pdbx_strand_id
1 'polypeptide(L)'
;DPRSFANGKKIVKIIKTFLRINCKISKLDEDLLNFAKKNNLKKNIFKNFKSIQNLKKLNHDIYFVTNFGRDVEYYTGIVFEVFSGTKLIALGGRYDDLLKSLGAKKTIPAVGAAINLKNL
;
A
#
# COMPACT_ATOMS: atom_id res chain seq x y z
N ASP A 1 -6.22 3.28 -32.43
CA ASP A 1 -7.66 3.51 -32.23
C ASP A 1 -7.86 4.70 -31.28
N PRO A 2 -8.57 5.78 -31.72
CA PRO A 2 -8.86 6.95 -30.87
C PRO A 2 -9.53 6.60 -29.53
N ARG A 3 -10.36 5.53 -29.48
CA ARG A 3 -11.01 5.06 -28.26
C ARG A 3 -10.01 4.45 -27.28
N SER A 4 -9.02 3.72 -27.77
CA SER A 4 -7.95 3.15 -26.95
C SER A 4 -7.10 4.26 -26.32
N PHE A 5 -6.79 5.31 -27.05
CA PHE A 5 -6.02 6.46 -26.56
C PHE A 5 -6.81 7.27 -25.49
N ALA A 6 -8.10 7.51 -25.73
CA ALA A 6 -8.97 8.20 -24.76
C ALA A 6 -9.13 7.38 -23.46
N ASN A 7 -9.28 6.05 -23.56
CA ASN A 7 -9.32 5.15 -22.40
C ASN A 7 -7.99 5.16 -21.63
N GLY A 8 -6.86 5.17 -22.32
CA GLY A 8 -5.54 5.27 -21.69
C GLY A 8 -5.40 6.55 -20.87
N LYS A 9 -5.78 7.71 -21.40
CA LYS A 9 -5.78 8.98 -20.66
C LYS A 9 -6.68 8.94 -19.42
N LYS A 10 -7.85 8.33 -19.52
CA LYS A 10 -8.77 8.16 -18.41
C LYS A 10 -8.15 7.30 -17.30
N ILE A 11 -7.55 6.18 -17.66
CA ILE A 11 -6.87 5.28 -16.71
C ILE A 11 -5.72 6.01 -16.00
N VAL A 12 -4.87 6.72 -16.74
CA VAL A 12 -3.78 7.50 -16.15
C VAL A 12 -4.30 8.54 -15.15
N LYS A 13 -5.41 9.22 -15.46
CA LYS A 13 -6.03 10.17 -14.54
C LYS A 13 -6.52 9.49 -13.26
N ILE A 14 -7.14 8.32 -13.37
CA ILE A 14 -7.60 7.53 -12.22
C ILE A 14 -6.42 7.13 -11.35
N ILE A 15 -5.35 6.60 -11.94
CA ILE A 15 -4.13 6.20 -11.22
C ILE A 15 -3.50 7.41 -10.51
N LYS A 16 -3.33 8.54 -11.19
CA LYS A 16 -2.80 9.76 -10.58
C LYS A 16 -3.65 10.26 -9.40
N THR A 17 -4.97 10.12 -9.49
CA THR A 17 -5.88 10.48 -8.41
C THR A 17 -5.76 9.50 -7.24
N PHE A 18 -5.65 8.20 -7.53
CA PHE A 18 -5.41 7.17 -6.51
C PHE A 18 -4.11 7.43 -5.74
N LEU A 19 -3.02 7.76 -6.44
CA LEU A 19 -1.72 8.05 -5.84
C LEU A 19 -1.69 9.31 -4.95
N ARG A 20 -2.77 10.05 -4.84
CA ARG A 20 -2.93 11.20 -3.93
C ARG A 20 -3.64 10.85 -2.62
N ILE A 21 -4.11 9.63 -2.47
CA ILE A 21 -4.78 9.21 -1.25
C ILE A 21 -3.75 9.16 -0.11
N ASN A 22 -4.00 9.96 0.91
CA ASN A 22 -3.27 9.99 2.16
C ASN A 22 -4.30 10.25 3.26
N CYS A 23 -4.60 9.25 4.07
CA CYS A 23 -5.66 9.35 5.07
C CYS A 23 -5.33 8.54 6.33
N LYS A 24 -5.93 8.93 7.45
CA LYS A 24 -5.92 8.08 8.65
C LYS A 24 -6.58 6.74 8.34
N ILE A 25 -6.04 5.67 8.91
CA ILE A 25 -6.55 4.31 8.70
C ILE A 25 -8.04 4.19 9.06
N SER A 26 -8.54 5.00 9.99
CA SER A 26 -9.96 5.05 10.37
C SER A 26 -10.89 5.54 9.25
N LYS A 27 -10.38 6.31 8.30
CA LYS A 27 -11.12 6.83 7.15
C LYS A 27 -10.90 6.06 5.86
N LEU A 28 -10.05 5.04 5.88
CA LEU A 28 -9.65 4.32 4.66
C LEU A 28 -10.82 3.76 3.89
N ASP A 29 -11.79 3.13 4.56
CA ASP A 29 -12.97 2.54 3.91
C ASP A 29 -13.82 3.57 3.19
N GLU A 30 -14.08 4.68 3.85
CA GLU A 30 -14.87 5.79 3.30
C GLU A 30 -14.16 6.38 2.08
N ASP A 31 -12.87 6.68 2.19
CA ASP A 31 -12.08 7.30 1.12
C ASP A 31 -11.94 6.38 -0.10
N LEU A 32 -11.71 5.08 0.10
CA LEU A 32 -11.65 4.11 -0.99
C LEU A 32 -13.01 3.90 -1.67
N LEU A 33 -14.09 3.85 -0.88
CA LEU A 33 -15.45 3.73 -1.43
C LEU A 33 -15.83 4.96 -2.26
N ASN A 34 -15.55 6.17 -1.76
CA ASN A 34 -15.81 7.42 -2.47
C ASN A 34 -14.97 7.50 -3.76
N PHE A 35 -13.71 7.09 -3.71
CA PHE A 35 -12.84 7.00 -4.89
C PHE A 35 -13.41 6.04 -5.94
N ALA A 36 -13.86 4.84 -5.54
CA ALA A 36 -14.46 3.87 -6.44
C ALA A 36 -15.74 4.41 -7.09
N LYS A 37 -16.63 5.02 -6.30
CA LYS A 37 -17.87 5.65 -6.81
C LYS A 37 -17.59 6.77 -7.82
N LYS A 38 -16.69 7.69 -7.47
CA LYS A 38 -16.33 8.84 -8.31
C LYS A 38 -15.74 8.43 -9.67
N ASN A 39 -15.06 7.29 -9.71
CA ASN A 39 -14.38 6.79 -10.91
C ASN A 39 -15.12 5.64 -11.60
N ASN A 40 -16.37 5.34 -11.22
CA ASN A 40 -17.17 4.22 -11.75
C ASN A 40 -16.45 2.86 -11.65
N LEU A 41 -15.72 2.61 -10.58
CA LEU A 41 -15.05 1.36 -10.31
C LEU A 41 -15.97 0.40 -9.55
N LYS A 42 -15.75 -0.90 -9.72
CA LYS A 42 -16.49 -1.92 -8.97
C LYS A 42 -16.22 -1.77 -7.47
N LYS A 43 -17.27 -1.87 -6.64
CA LYS A 43 -17.16 -1.71 -5.16
C LYS A 43 -16.16 -2.67 -4.50
N ASN A 44 -15.93 -3.83 -5.11
CA ASN A 44 -15.03 -4.85 -4.57
C ASN A 44 -13.57 -4.74 -5.05
N ILE A 45 -13.22 -3.69 -5.82
CA ILE A 45 -11.85 -3.50 -6.33
C ILE A 45 -10.83 -3.42 -5.20
N PHE A 46 -11.23 -2.91 -4.04
CA PHE A 46 -10.39 -2.76 -2.85
C PHE A 46 -10.58 -3.86 -1.80
N LYS A 47 -11.15 -5.01 -2.16
CA LYS A 47 -11.40 -6.12 -1.21
C LYS A 47 -10.13 -6.57 -0.47
N ASN A 48 -8.98 -6.49 -1.12
CA ASN A 48 -7.70 -6.91 -0.54
C ASN A 48 -7.18 -5.96 0.55
N PHE A 49 -7.76 -4.75 0.66
CA PHE A 49 -7.41 -3.79 1.71
C PHE A 49 -8.10 -4.07 3.04
N LYS A 50 -9.02 -5.04 3.11
CA LYS A 50 -9.71 -5.40 4.37
C LYS A 50 -8.75 -5.79 5.49
N SER A 51 -7.65 -6.46 5.16
CA SER A 51 -6.63 -6.85 6.16
C SER A 51 -5.98 -5.65 6.83
N ILE A 52 -5.78 -4.56 6.09
CA ILE A 52 -5.20 -3.31 6.59
C ILE A 52 -6.13 -2.65 7.62
N GLN A 53 -7.44 -2.82 7.47
CA GLN A 53 -8.42 -2.24 8.39
C GLN A 53 -8.29 -2.77 9.83
N ASN A 54 -7.74 -3.96 10.00
CA ASN A 54 -7.47 -4.50 11.33
C ASN A 54 -6.47 -3.63 12.12
N LEU A 55 -5.65 -2.84 11.44
CA LEU A 55 -4.72 -1.90 12.07
C LEU A 55 -5.43 -0.78 12.83
N LYS A 56 -6.73 -0.53 12.56
CA LYS A 56 -7.56 0.40 13.36
C LYS A 56 -7.62 0.03 14.85
N LYS A 57 -7.41 -1.24 15.15
CA LYS A 57 -7.42 -1.76 16.54
C LYS A 57 -6.17 -1.35 17.32
N LEU A 58 -5.12 -0.93 16.62
CA LEU A 58 -3.92 -0.41 17.26
C LEU A 58 -4.19 1.04 17.68
N ASN A 59 -3.92 1.35 18.93
CA ASN A 59 -4.11 2.70 19.48
C ASN A 59 -2.92 3.62 19.11
N HIS A 60 -2.70 3.80 17.80
CA HIS A 60 -1.63 4.62 17.25
C HIS A 60 -2.13 5.44 16.07
N ASP A 61 -1.43 6.53 15.76
CA ASP A 61 -1.66 7.31 14.55
C ASP A 61 -1.11 6.55 13.33
N ILE A 62 -2.01 5.90 12.59
CA ILE A 62 -1.68 5.13 11.39
C ILE A 62 -2.27 5.83 10.18
N TYR A 63 -1.44 6.07 9.18
CA TYR A 63 -1.81 6.66 7.90
C TYR A 63 -1.63 5.65 6.77
N PHE A 64 -2.61 5.63 5.87
CA PHE A 64 -2.52 4.92 4.60
C PHE A 64 -2.10 5.91 3.51
N VAL A 65 -1.01 5.61 2.81
CA VAL A 65 -0.42 6.46 1.78
C VAL A 65 -0.19 5.63 0.52
N THR A 66 -0.84 6.00 -0.58
CA THR A 66 -0.80 5.24 -1.83
C THR A 66 0.46 5.48 -2.67
N ASN A 67 1.08 6.67 -2.55
CA ASN A 67 2.33 6.97 -3.24
C ASN A 67 3.57 6.60 -2.42
N PHE A 68 3.37 5.80 -1.37
CA PHE A 68 4.44 5.28 -0.56
C PHE A 68 5.14 4.15 -1.33
N GLY A 69 6.39 4.36 -1.68
CA GLY A 69 7.22 3.39 -2.38
C GLY A 69 8.63 3.39 -1.83
N ARG A 70 9.28 2.25 -1.94
CA ARG A 70 10.71 2.09 -1.66
C ARG A 70 11.38 1.53 -2.90
N ASP A 71 12.63 1.89 -3.13
CA ASP A 71 13.46 1.42 -4.25
C ASP A 71 13.84 -0.06 -4.14
N VAL A 72 13.02 -0.85 -3.46
CA VAL A 72 13.26 -2.27 -3.22
C VAL A 72 12.15 -3.09 -3.86
N GLU A 73 12.49 -3.77 -4.93
CA GLU A 73 11.54 -4.49 -5.79
C GLU A 73 11.00 -5.81 -5.22
N TYR A 74 11.50 -6.28 -4.07
CA TYR A 74 11.09 -7.58 -3.54
C TYR A 74 9.78 -7.57 -2.74
N TYR A 75 9.23 -6.40 -2.41
CA TYR A 75 7.95 -6.33 -1.70
C TYR A 75 6.78 -6.75 -2.60
N THR A 76 5.93 -7.63 -2.07
CA THR A 76 4.76 -8.18 -2.78
C THR A 76 3.44 -7.78 -2.14
N GLY A 77 3.47 -7.01 -1.08
CA GLY A 77 2.29 -6.61 -0.33
C GLY A 77 2.48 -5.31 0.44
N ILE A 78 1.99 -5.27 1.66
CA ILE A 78 2.07 -4.09 2.51
C ILE A 78 3.53 -3.74 2.79
N VAL A 79 3.84 -2.45 2.70
CA VAL A 79 5.10 -1.84 3.15
C VAL A 79 4.76 -0.82 4.22
N PHE A 80 5.58 -0.70 5.25
CA PHE A 80 5.35 0.24 6.34
C PHE A 80 6.61 0.93 6.80
N GLU A 81 6.42 2.10 7.38
CA GLU A 81 7.42 2.84 8.14
C GLU A 81 6.83 3.26 9.49
N VAL A 82 7.66 3.24 10.53
CA VAL A 82 7.30 3.67 11.88
C VAL A 82 8.19 4.83 12.27
N PHE A 83 7.59 5.91 12.71
CA PHE A 83 8.29 7.11 13.14
C PHE A 83 8.03 7.40 14.62
N SER A 84 9.03 7.98 15.29
CA SER A 84 8.87 8.70 16.54
C SER A 84 9.21 10.17 16.27
N GLY A 85 8.20 11.04 16.25
CA GLY A 85 8.36 12.39 15.71
C GLY A 85 8.82 12.34 14.25
N THR A 86 9.98 12.88 13.95
CA THR A 86 10.59 12.88 12.60
C THR A 86 11.60 11.75 12.39
N LYS A 87 11.90 10.95 13.41
CA LYS A 87 12.91 9.89 13.34
C LYS A 87 12.29 8.59 12.87
N LEU A 88 12.84 8.02 11.81
CA LEU A 88 12.46 6.66 11.33
C LEU A 88 13.03 5.62 12.30
N ILE A 89 12.14 4.87 12.94
CA ILE A 89 12.49 3.83 13.92
C ILE A 89 12.52 2.44 13.29
N ALA A 90 11.53 2.12 12.47
CA ALA A 90 11.43 0.83 11.83
C ALA A 90 10.81 0.95 10.45
N LEU A 91 11.14 -0.01 9.62
CA LEU A 91 10.55 -0.16 8.29
C LEU A 91 10.51 -1.63 7.91
N GLY A 92 9.56 -2.00 7.08
CA GLY A 92 9.41 -3.38 6.67
C GLY A 92 8.24 -3.60 5.74
N GLY A 93 7.91 -4.86 5.52
CA GLY A 93 6.81 -5.23 4.65
C GLY A 93 6.73 -6.72 4.40
N ARG A 94 5.86 -7.07 3.45
CA ARG A 94 5.63 -8.44 2.98
C ARG A 94 6.40 -8.68 1.67
N TYR A 95 7.09 -9.81 1.58
CA TYR A 95 7.95 -10.16 0.44
C TYR A 95 7.93 -11.68 0.13
N ASP A 96 6.80 -12.18 -0.34
CA ASP A 96 6.54 -13.61 -0.54
C ASP A 96 7.43 -14.26 -1.61
N ASP A 97 7.89 -13.49 -2.60
CA ASP A 97 8.67 -14.01 -3.73
C ASP A 97 10.18 -13.92 -3.55
N LEU A 98 10.66 -13.34 -2.45
CA LEU A 98 12.09 -13.13 -2.24
C LEU A 98 12.86 -14.46 -2.24
N LEU A 99 12.39 -15.46 -1.49
CA LEU A 99 13.08 -16.75 -1.42
C LEU A 99 13.04 -17.50 -2.74
N LYS A 100 11.97 -17.33 -3.54
CA LYS A 100 11.89 -17.89 -4.89
C LYS A 100 12.94 -17.27 -5.81
N SER A 101 13.15 -15.96 -5.75
CA SER A 101 14.19 -15.28 -6.53
C SER A 101 15.61 -15.68 -6.11
N LEU A 102 15.78 -16.19 -4.89
CA LEU A 102 17.03 -16.72 -4.36
C LEU A 102 17.19 -18.24 -4.57
N GLY A 103 16.31 -18.88 -5.35
CA GLY A 103 16.43 -20.27 -5.75
C GLY A 103 15.49 -21.26 -5.06
N ALA A 104 14.56 -20.80 -4.22
CA ALA A 104 13.52 -21.68 -3.68
C ALA A 104 12.58 -22.21 -4.79
N LYS A 105 12.17 -23.46 -4.70
CA LYS A 105 11.31 -24.09 -5.71
C LYS A 105 9.89 -23.52 -5.78
N LYS A 106 9.45 -22.85 -4.73
CA LYS A 106 8.10 -22.27 -4.62
C LYS A 106 8.13 -20.94 -3.87
N THR A 107 7.07 -20.16 -4.05
CA THR A 107 6.79 -18.96 -3.25
C THR A 107 6.63 -19.34 -1.78
N ILE A 108 7.29 -18.61 -0.90
CA ILE A 108 7.24 -18.79 0.55
C ILE A 108 6.82 -17.45 1.16
N PRO A 109 5.61 -17.35 1.76
CA PRO A 109 5.17 -16.12 2.40
C PRO A 109 6.16 -15.66 3.47
N ALA A 110 6.55 -14.40 3.41
CA ALA A 110 7.49 -13.82 4.34
C ALA A 110 7.16 -12.36 4.66
N VAL A 111 7.42 -11.98 5.91
CA VAL A 111 7.33 -10.61 6.40
C VAL A 111 8.57 -10.32 7.24
N GLY A 112 8.99 -9.08 7.26
CA GLY A 112 10.11 -8.67 8.09
C GLY A 112 10.16 -7.18 8.30
N ALA A 113 10.98 -6.78 9.27
CA ALA A 113 11.25 -5.39 9.59
C ALA A 113 12.72 -5.19 9.99
N ALA A 114 13.23 -4.04 9.64
CA ALA A 114 14.51 -3.52 10.14
C ALA A 114 14.23 -2.44 11.18
N ILE A 115 14.96 -2.48 12.29
CA ILE A 115 14.86 -1.51 13.39
C ILE A 115 16.12 -0.68 13.44
N ASN A 116 15.97 0.64 13.48
CA ASN A 116 17.08 1.58 13.60
C ASN A 116 17.37 1.84 15.08
N LEU A 117 18.29 1.08 15.65
CA LEU A 117 18.64 1.18 17.08
C LEU A 117 19.21 2.56 17.48
N LYS A 118 19.79 3.29 16.54
CA LYS A 118 20.31 4.65 16.81
C LYS A 118 19.21 5.68 17.02
N ASN A 119 17.99 5.40 16.58
CA ASN A 119 16.86 6.29 16.68
C ASN A 119 15.90 5.93 17.84
N LEU A 120 16.16 4.81 18.50
CA LEU A 120 15.47 4.44 19.73
C LEU A 120 16.03 5.24 20.90
#